data_c2f34bfd031a2935176fafe9f8bd67da
#
_entry.id   c2f34bfd031a2935176fafe9f8bd67da
#
_cell.length_a   1.000
_cell.length_b   1.000
_cell.length_c   1.000
_cell.angle_alpha   90.00
_cell.angle_beta   90.00
_cell.angle_gamma   90.00
#
_symmetry.space_group_name_H-M   'P 1'
#
loop_
_entity.id
_entity.type
_entity.pdbx_description
1 polymer ?
#
loop_
_entity_poly.entity_id
_entity_poly.type
_entity_poly.pdbx_seq_one_letter_code
_entity_poly.pdbx_strand_id
1 'polypeptide(L)'
;EQKTFSGIWTAHKSNYTAFLSSYEADVAKYSSSEKYDPKPERPVNSFDVSMIPWFSFTAFNLQVFGDGNYLLPIFTMGKAFDAGTKKMLPLAIQVHHAVCDGYHVGRFIELLQKKIIGFDSGFNSTPSDTSATVKDE
;
A
#
# COMPACT_ATOMS: atom_id res chain seq x y z
N GLU A 1 2.09 13.39 25.67
CA GLU A 1 2.14 12.26 24.72
C GLU A 1 2.44 12.84 23.33
N GLN A 2 3.63 12.58 22.79
CA GLN A 2 4.03 13.06 21.47
C GLN A 2 3.29 12.22 20.41
N LYS A 3 2.45 12.86 19.60
CA LYS A 3 1.78 12.22 18.48
C LYS A 3 2.71 12.26 17.25
N THR A 4 3.70 11.38 17.23
CA THR A 4 4.59 11.18 16.08
C THR A 4 4.14 9.94 15.29
N PHE A 5 4.54 9.85 14.04
CA PHE A 5 4.38 8.62 13.26
C PHE A 5 5.75 7.97 13.02
N SER A 6 5.76 6.67 12.87
CA SER A 6 6.95 5.90 12.54
C SER A 6 6.73 5.15 11.23
N GLY A 7 7.77 5.12 10.39
CA GLY A 7 7.81 4.28 9.21
C GLY A 7 8.16 2.84 9.58
N ILE A 8 7.30 1.88 9.23
CA ILE A 8 7.61 0.46 9.35
C ILE A 8 7.51 -0.18 7.97
N TRP A 9 8.35 -1.15 7.71
CA TRP A 9 8.24 -1.93 6.48
C TRP A 9 7.86 -3.37 6.77
N THR A 10 7.06 -3.97 5.88
CA THR A 10 6.67 -5.38 5.94
C THR A 10 7.00 -6.05 4.62
N ALA A 11 7.64 -7.20 4.68
CA ALA A 11 8.00 -7.96 3.49
C ALA A 11 6.74 -8.44 2.74
N HIS A 12 6.75 -8.29 1.42
CA HIS A 12 5.68 -8.81 0.58
C HIS A 12 5.52 -10.33 0.75
N LYS A 13 4.27 -10.77 0.81
CA LYS A 13 3.87 -12.17 0.76
C LYS A 13 2.82 -12.34 -0.34
N SER A 14 2.91 -13.40 -1.12
CA SER A 14 1.91 -13.71 -2.14
C SER A 14 0.54 -14.08 -1.56
N ASN A 15 0.52 -14.69 -0.37
CA ASN A 15 -0.68 -14.98 0.38
C ASN A 15 -1.07 -13.78 1.25
N TYR A 16 -2.30 -13.28 1.08
CA TYR A 16 -2.79 -12.10 1.80
C TYR A 16 -2.82 -12.29 3.32
N THR A 17 -3.34 -13.42 3.80
CA THR A 17 -3.42 -13.71 5.24
C THR A 17 -2.03 -13.75 5.87
N ALA A 18 -1.06 -14.36 5.19
CA ALA A 18 0.32 -14.39 5.65
C ALA A 18 0.97 -12.99 5.65
N PHE A 19 0.63 -12.15 4.65
CA PHE A 19 1.06 -10.75 4.64
C PHE A 19 0.45 -9.98 5.80
N LEU A 20 -0.87 -10.08 6.01
CA LEU A 20 -1.58 -9.39 7.07
C LEU A 20 -1.00 -9.75 8.45
N SER A 21 -0.81 -11.05 8.73
CA SER A 21 -0.20 -11.49 9.99
C SER A 21 1.20 -10.93 10.20
N SER A 22 2.01 -10.83 9.14
CA SER A 22 3.34 -10.22 9.22
C SER A 22 3.26 -8.72 9.50
N TYR A 23 2.33 -8.02 8.85
CA TYR A 23 2.07 -6.59 9.06
C TYR A 23 1.61 -6.30 10.50
N GLU A 24 0.64 -7.07 11.01
CA GLU A 24 0.15 -6.94 12.38
C GLU A 24 1.25 -7.18 13.43
N ALA A 25 2.11 -8.17 13.21
CA ALA A 25 3.26 -8.44 14.06
C ALA A 25 4.27 -7.27 14.04
N ASP A 26 4.53 -6.69 12.87
CA ASP A 26 5.40 -5.50 12.73
C ASP A 26 4.79 -4.29 13.45
N VAL A 27 3.50 -4.05 13.28
CA VAL A 27 2.78 -2.97 13.99
C VAL A 27 2.85 -3.18 15.49
N ALA A 28 2.54 -4.37 16.00
CA ALA A 28 2.60 -4.68 17.43
C ALA A 28 3.99 -4.45 18.01
N LYS A 29 5.04 -4.77 17.25
CA LYS A 29 6.43 -4.66 17.69
C LYS A 29 6.95 -3.22 17.68
N TYR A 30 6.57 -2.42 16.71
CA TYR A 30 7.20 -1.13 16.45
C TYR A 30 6.30 0.10 16.69
N SER A 31 4.99 -0.07 16.93
CA SER A 31 4.03 1.05 17.08
C SER A 31 4.29 1.97 18.30
N SER A 32 4.97 1.46 19.31
CA SER A 32 5.35 2.26 20.50
C SER A 32 6.72 2.93 20.39
N SER A 33 7.40 2.79 19.25
CA SER A 33 8.72 3.38 19.04
C SER A 33 8.64 4.89 18.83
N GLU A 34 9.53 5.63 19.49
CA GLU A 34 9.71 7.07 19.26
C GLU A 34 10.63 7.38 18.06
N LYS A 35 11.23 6.35 17.45
CA LYS A 35 12.08 6.51 16.27
C LYS A 35 11.22 6.65 15.02
N TYR A 36 11.65 7.52 14.10
CA TYR A 36 11.01 7.65 12.80
C TYR A 36 11.06 6.34 12.00
N ASP A 37 12.19 5.66 12.01
CA ASP A 37 12.46 4.41 11.28
C ASP A 37 12.91 3.32 12.27
N PRO A 38 11.97 2.69 13.00
CA PRO A 38 12.33 1.77 14.09
C PRO A 38 12.78 0.38 13.59
N LYS A 39 12.36 -0.02 12.38
CA LYS A 39 12.71 -1.32 11.80
C LYS A 39 13.87 -1.14 10.83
N PRO A 40 15.07 -1.69 11.15
CA PRO A 40 16.26 -1.54 10.33
C PRO A 40 16.15 -2.28 8.99
N GLU A 41 17.10 -2.03 8.10
CA GLU A 41 17.31 -2.79 6.86
C GLU A 41 16.12 -2.76 5.89
N ARG A 42 15.52 -1.57 5.71
CA ARG A 42 14.46 -1.38 4.71
C ARG A 42 14.97 -1.78 3.32
N PRO A 43 14.24 -2.68 2.62
CA PRO A 43 14.61 -3.08 1.26
C PRO A 43 14.57 -1.90 0.28
N VAL A 44 15.53 -1.86 -0.65
CA VAL A 44 15.58 -0.80 -1.70
C VAL A 44 14.42 -0.89 -2.68
N ASN A 45 13.87 -2.09 -2.91
CA ASN A 45 12.71 -2.36 -3.77
C ASN A 45 11.40 -2.27 -2.97
N SER A 46 11.16 -1.14 -2.35
CA SER A 46 9.96 -0.88 -1.54
C SER A 46 9.11 0.23 -2.13
N PHE A 47 7.93 0.44 -1.58
CA PHE A 47 7.08 1.59 -1.85
C PHE A 47 6.43 2.05 -0.55
N ASP A 48 5.99 3.30 -0.50
CA ASP A 48 5.41 3.88 0.69
C ASP A 48 3.89 3.85 0.62
N VAL A 49 3.27 3.42 1.72
CA VAL A 49 1.83 3.46 1.92
C VAL A 49 1.54 4.19 3.21
N SER A 50 0.71 5.21 3.15
CA SER A 50 0.23 5.96 4.30
C SER A 50 -1.28 6.13 4.28
N MET A 51 -1.85 6.41 5.44
CA MET A 51 -3.28 6.69 5.56
C MET A 51 -3.50 7.91 6.45
N ILE A 52 -4.41 8.78 6.01
CA ILE A 52 -4.93 9.93 6.78
C ILE A 52 -6.37 9.61 7.15
N PRO A 53 -6.63 8.95 8.30
CA PRO A 53 -7.97 8.43 8.61
C PRO A 53 -8.95 9.50 9.10
N TRP A 54 -8.47 10.73 9.35
CA TRP A 54 -9.28 11.79 9.97
C TRP A 54 -10.11 12.57 8.99
N PHE A 55 -9.67 12.70 7.72
CA PHE A 55 -10.39 13.44 6.69
C PHE A 55 -10.23 12.83 5.30
N SER A 56 -11.20 13.12 4.44
CA SER A 56 -11.15 12.80 3.02
C SER A 56 -10.55 13.97 2.24
N PHE A 57 -10.08 13.72 1.02
CA PHE A 57 -9.52 14.73 0.15
C PHE A 57 -9.89 14.45 -1.32
N THR A 58 -9.91 15.49 -2.13
CA THR A 58 -10.05 15.43 -3.59
C THR A 58 -8.71 15.54 -4.30
N ALA A 59 -7.71 16.11 -3.64
CA ALA A 59 -6.33 16.16 -4.09
C ALA A 59 -5.39 16.12 -2.88
N PHE A 60 -4.26 15.46 -3.03
CA PHE A 60 -3.21 15.39 -2.03
C PHE A 60 -1.86 15.32 -2.72
N ASN A 61 -0.96 16.23 -2.36
CA ASN A 61 0.41 16.25 -2.87
C ASN A 61 1.39 16.20 -1.71
N LEU A 62 2.33 15.30 -1.77
CA LEU A 62 3.42 15.19 -0.82
C LEU A 62 4.69 15.78 -1.43
N GLN A 63 5.28 16.76 -0.76
CA GLN A 63 6.61 17.23 -1.15
C GLN A 63 7.68 16.36 -0.51
N VAL A 64 8.43 15.65 -1.34
CA VAL A 64 9.60 14.90 -0.91
C VAL A 64 10.80 15.82 -1.05
N PHE A 65 11.41 16.18 0.08
CA PHE A 65 12.62 16.99 0.11
C PHE A 65 13.82 16.15 -0.32
N GLY A 66 14.70 16.75 -1.11
CA GLY A 66 15.92 16.12 -1.59
C GLY A 66 16.31 16.65 -2.97
N ASP A 67 17.26 16.00 -3.61
CA ASP A 67 17.81 16.31 -4.92
C ASP A 67 16.93 15.83 -6.11
N GLY A 68 15.68 15.44 -5.85
CA GLY A 68 14.76 14.92 -6.86
C GLY A 68 14.95 13.44 -7.21
N ASN A 69 15.77 12.70 -6.47
CA ASN A 69 16.09 11.30 -6.76
C ASN A 69 15.20 10.28 -6.02
N TYR A 70 14.07 10.72 -5.44
CA TYR A 70 13.15 9.79 -4.80
C TYR A 70 12.27 9.08 -5.83
N LEU A 71 12.68 7.90 -6.26
CA LEU A 71 12.03 7.13 -7.34
C LEU A 71 10.97 6.15 -6.86
N LEU A 72 10.82 5.96 -5.55
CA LEU A 72 9.86 5.02 -4.99
C LEU A 72 8.43 5.55 -5.08
N PRO A 73 7.45 4.73 -5.47
CA PRO A 73 6.05 5.13 -5.46
C PRO A 73 5.54 5.41 -4.03
N ILE A 74 4.70 6.45 -3.91
CA ILE A 74 4.04 6.81 -2.65
C ILE A 74 2.53 6.75 -2.86
N PHE A 75 1.85 6.02 -1.99
CA PHE A 75 0.41 5.87 -1.97
C PHE A 75 -0.14 6.46 -0.67
N THR A 76 -1.06 7.43 -0.76
CA THR A 76 -1.69 8.02 0.42
C THR A 76 -3.20 7.85 0.33
N MET A 77 -3.76 7.16 1.32
CA MET A 77 -5.20 6.94 1.44
C MET A 77 -5.80 7.99 2.39
N GLY A 78 -6.98 8.50 2.04
CA GLY A 78 -7.77 9.35 2.94
C GLY A 78 -8.83 8.56 3.70
N LYS A 79 -9.68 9.28 4.44
CA LYS A 79 -10.84 8.70 5.12
C LYS A 79 -11.85 8.19 4.10
N ALA A 80 -12.30 6.96 4.27
CA ALA A 80 -13.39 6.40 3.48
C ALA A 80 -14.70 7.14 3.72
N PHE A 81 -15.52 7.27 2.68
CA PHE A 81 -16.83 7.91 2.72
C PHE A 81 -17.86 7.14 1.90
N ASP A 82 -19.14 7.37 2.18
CA ASP A 82 -20.22 6.74 1.44
C ASP A 82 -20.60 7.61 0.23
N ALA A 83 -20.72 6.98 -0.93
CA ALA A 83 -21.20 7.58 -2.17
C ALA A 83 -22.34 6.74 -2.73
N GLY A 84 -23.56 7.04 -2.29
CA GLY A 84 -24.74 6.23 -2.57
C GLY A 84 -24.63 4.85 -1.92
N THR A 85 -24.66 3.80 -2.72
CA THR A 85 -24.55 2.40 -2.24
C THR A 85 -23.10 1.89 -2.13
N LYS A 86 -22.11 2.74 -2.47
CA LYS A 86 -20.70 2.34 -2.50
C LYS A 86 -19.90 3.05 -1.41
N LYS A 87 -18.93 2.35 -0.85
CA LYS A 87 -17.85 2.97 -0.06
C LYS A 87 -16.72 3.37 -0.99
N MET A 88 -16.30 4.61 -0.86
CA MET A 88 -15.19 5.20 -1.63
C MET A 88 -14.02 5.50 -0.73
N LEU A 89 -12.81 5.28 -1.22
CA LEU A 89 -11.56 5.60 -0.54
C LEU A 89 -10.74 6.50 -1.45
N PRO A 90 -10.44 7.75 -1.05
CA PRO A 90 -9.52 8.57 -1.82
C PRO A 90 -8.12 7.95 -1.79
N LEU A 91 -7.49 7.87 -2.95
CA LEU A 91 -6.13 7.37 -3.10
C LEU A 91 -5.33 8.37 -3.94
N ALA A 92 -4.36 9.02 -3.31
CA ALA A 92 -3.33 9.78 -4.02
C ALA A 92 -2.18 8.85 -4.39
N ILE A 93 -1.75 8.93 -5.64
CA ILE A 93 -0.63 8.14 -6.19
C ILE A 93 0.42 9.12 -6.67
N GLN A 94 1.60 9.07 -6.06
CA GLN A 94 2.74 9.88 -6.46
C GLN A 94 3.84 8.99 -6.99
N VAL A 95 4.27 9.25 -8.21
CA VAL A 95 5.34 8.51 -8.89
C VAL A 95 6.31 9.48 -9.54
N HIS A 96 7.56 9.07 -9.68
CA HIS A 96 8.56 9.87 -10.37
C HIS A 96 8.49 9.60 -11.88
N HIS A 97 8.37 10.65 -12.70
CA HIS A 97 8.16 10.53 -14.15
C HIS A 97 9.32 9.85 -14.89
N ALA A 98 10.53 9.86 -14.33
CA ALA A 98 11.67 9.15 -14.95
C ALA A 98 11.52 7.61 -14.96
N VAL A 99 10.65 7.05 -14.09
CA VAL A 99 10.46 5.59 -13.96
C VAL A 99 9.02 5.15 -14.18
N CYS A 100 8.06 6.09 -14.27
CA CYS A 100 6.64 5.80 -14.40
C CYS A 100 5.92 6.93 -15.14
N ASP A 101 5.13 6.59 -16.11
CA ASP A 101 4.28 7.53 -16.87
C ASP A 101 2.78 7.27 -16.64
N GLY A 102 1.94 8.06 -17.32
CA GLY A 102 0.48 7.96 -17.19
C GLY A 102 -0.09 6.59 -17.56
N TYR A 103 0.52 5.87 -18.50
CA TYR A 103 0.10 4.52 -18.85
C TYR A 103 0.26 3.55 -17.69
N HIS A 104 1.40 3.60 -17.01
CA HIS A 104 1.69 2.73 -15.85
C HIS A 104 0.73 3.02 -14.69
N VAL A 105 0.45 4.30 -14.41
CA VAL A 105 -0.52 4.70 -13.37
C VAL A 105 -1.92 4.22 -13.73
N GLY A 106 -2.37 4.42 -14.98
CA GLY A 106 -3.66 3.95 -15.45
C GLY A 106 -3.81 2.43 -15.33
N ARG A 107 -2.77 1.69 -15.74
CA ARG A 107 -2.73 0.22 -15.60
C ARG A 107 -2.79 -0.24 -14.15
N PHE A 108 -2.07 0.44 -13.25
CA PHE A 108 -2.12 0.16 -11.83
C PHE A 108 -3.53 0.33 -11.26
N ILE A 109 -4.20 1.45 -11.57
CA ILE A 109 -5.56 1.73 -11.08
C ILE A 109 -6.54 0.66 -11.58
N GLU A 110 -6.47 0.30 -12.85
CA GLU A 110 -7.32 -0.75 -13.44
C GLU A 110 -7.16 -2.09 -12.71
N LEU A 111 -5.90 -2.50 -12.49
CA LEU A 111 -5.60 -3.75 -11.79
C LEU A 111 -6.01 -3.72 -10.31
N LEU A 112 -5.81 -2.60 -9.64
CA LEU A 112 -6.21 -2.41 -8.24
C LEU A 112 -7.73 -2.55 -8.11
N GLN A 113 -8.51 -1.88 -8.96
CA GLN A 113 -9.97 -1.97 -8.94
C GLN A 113 -10.47 -3.38 -9.21
N LYS A 114 -9.88 -4.09 -10.19
CA LYS A 114 -10.21 -5.50 -10.45
C LYS A 114 -9.95 -6.39 -9.23
N LYS A 115 -8.84 -6.16 -8.54
CA LYS A 115 -8.50 -6.93 -7.33
C LYS A 115 -9.44 -6.61 -6.16
N ILE A 116 -9.82 -5.36 -5.96
CA ILE A 116 -10.76 -4.96 -4.91
C ILE A 116 -12.14 -5.59 -5.16
N ILE A 117 -12.66 -5.54 -6.38
CA ILE A 117 -13.94 -6.14 -6.74
C ILE A 117 -13.91 -7.68 -6.58
N GLY A 118 -12.81 -8.32 -6.95
CA GLY A 118 -12.63 -9.77 -6.81
C GLY A 118 -12.35 -10.24 -5.38
N PHE A 119 -11.99 -9.34 -4.47
CA PHE A 119 -11.62 -9.68 -3.11
C PHE A 119 -12.81 -10.18 -2.29
N ASP A 120 -14.00 -9.58 -2.46
CA ASP A 120 -15.24 -9.99 -1.77
C ASP A 120 -15.70 -11.40 -2.16
N SER A 121 -15.38 -11.87 -3.36
CA SER A 121 -15.75 -13.20 -3.84
C SER A 121 -14.80 -14.32 -3.38
N GLY A 122 -13.61 -13.97 -2.88
CA GLY A 122 -12.57 -14.92 -2.49
C GLY A 122 -12.40 -15.16 -0.99
N PHE A 123 -12.93 -14.28 -0.14
CA PHE A 123 -12.70 -14.37 1.30
C PHE A 123 -13.51 -15.49 1.98
N ASN A 124 -14.55 -16.01 1.30
CA ASN A 124 -15.38 -17.13 1.77
C ASN A 124 -15.03 -18.48 1.13
N SER A 125 -14.03 -18.58 0.28
CA SER A 125 -13.59 -19.84 -0.30
C SER A 125 -12.26 -20.28 0.33
N THR A 126 -12.30 -21.43 1.02
CA THR A 126 -11.11 -22.21 1.42
C THR A 126 -10.17 -22.42 0.22
N PRO A 127 -8.84 -22.29 0.38
CA PRO A 127 -7.91 -22.48 -0.72
C PRO A 127 -7.94 -23.96 -1.16
N SER A 128 -8.50 -24.24 -2.33
CA SER A 128 -8.21 -25.46 -3.04
C SER A 128 -6.83 -25.30 -3.72
N ASP A 129 -5.90 -26.15 -3.36
CA ASP A 129 -4.61 -26.36 -4.02
C ASP A 129 -4.79 -26.42 -5.55
N THR A 130 -4.26 -25.44 -6.23
CA THR A 130 -4.04 -25.55 -7.67
C THR A 130 -2.57 -25.23 -7.94
N SER A 131 -1.77 -26.28 -8.00
CA SER A 131 -0.41 -26.25 -8.51
C SER A 131 -0.42 -25.82 -9.98
N ALA A 132 -0.07 -24.57 -10.26
CA ALA A 132 0.21 -24.13 -11.61
C ALA A 132 1.68 -24.41 -11.90
N THR A 133 1.93 -25.45 -12.67
CA THR A 133 3.21 -25.77 -13.28
C THR A 133 3.50 -24.70 -14.33
N VAL A 134 4.48 -23.86 -14.08
CA VAL A 134 5.08 -22.99 -15.11
C VAL A 134 5.91 -23.90 -16.00
N LYS A 135 5.55 -24.00 -17.28
CA LYS A 135 6.43 -24.55 -18.31
C LYS A 135 7.22 -23.40 -18.92
N ASP A 136 8.53 -23.50 -18.82
CA ASP A 136 9.47 -22.71 -19.57
C ASP A 136 9.36 -23.07 -21.08
N GLU A 137 9.17 -22.07 -21.92
CA GLU A 137 9.60 -21.97 -23.32
C GLU A 137 9.97 -20.52 -23.63
#